data_115029ec214bc9d9c870358ed1bdeee1
#
_entry.id   115029ec214bc9d9c870358ed1bdeee1
#
_cell.length_a   1.000
_cell.length_b   1.000
_cell.length_c   1.000
_cell.angle_alpha   90.00
_cell.angle_beta   90.00
_cell.angle_gamma   90.00
#
_symmetry.space_group_name_H-M   'P 1'
#
loop_
_entity.id
_entity.type
_entity.pdbx_description
1 polymer ?
#
loop_
_entity_poly.entity_id
_entity_poly.type
_entity_poly.pdbx_seq_one_letter_code
_entity_poly.pdbx_strand_id
1 'polypeptide(L)'
;MRAMLDPTEDLSLYQLRQATMADFAFAEALTHDNMVGYYRRHNLVWRGDLFLSSWRESENFILQADGMPIGVMRVTEEDNSLHIRDVQIAPGYRGRGAGTFLLNTAHRWARARGLAECQLRVFVDNPAARLYVRLGYRPAGPRLAQLGAIRHMVRRV
;
A
#
# COMPACT_ATOMS: atom_id res chain seq x y z
N MET A 1 -31.89 -4.78 10.10
CA MET A 1 -31.90 -3.36 9.78
C MET A 1 -30.50 -2.98 9.32
N ARG A 2 -30.39 -2.49 8.15
CA ARG A 2 -29.16 -1.89 7.71
C ARG A 2 -28.98 -0.59 8.46
N ALA A 3 -28.46 -0.72 9.64
CA ALA A 3 -28.12 0.47 10.37
C ALA A 3 -27.12 1.24 9.53
N MET A 4 -27.46 2.41 9.29
CA MET A 4 -26.62 3.51 8.95
C MET A 4 -25.19 3.15 8.67
N LEU A 5 -24.95 2.58 7.48
CA LEU A 5 -23.61 2.54 6.94
C LEU A 5 -23.20 3.98 6.74
N ASP A 6 -22.03 4.32 7.25
CA ASP A 6 -21.41 5.57 6.95
C ASP A 6 -21.44 5.74 5.43
N PRO A 7 -21.96 6.86 4.90
CA PRO A 7 -21.97 7.10 3.45
C PRO A 7 -20.60 7.03 2.80
N THR A 8 -19.53 7.12 3.60
CA THR A 8 -18.15 6.97 3.11
C THR A 8 -17.75 5.51 2.98
N GLU A 9 -18.54 4.58 3.54
CA GLU A 9 -18.33 3.16 3.40
C GLU A 9 -19.22 2.62 2.27
N ASP A 10 -18.83 2.86 1.05
CA ASP A 10 -19.45 2.10 -0.03
C ASP A 10 -18.84 0.70 -0.03
N LEU A 11 -19.31 -0.09 0.92
CA LEU A 11 -18.85 -1.45 1.17
C LEU A 11 -19.18 -2.39 0.01
N SER A 12 -20.02 -1.94 -0.93
CA SER A 12 -20.36 -2.74 -2.09
C SER A 12 -19.25 -2.71 -3.16
N LEU A 13 -18.39 -1.70 -3.15
CA LEU A 13 -17.40 -1.52 -4.20
C LEU A 13 -16.14 -2.33 -3.96
N TYR A 14 -15.60 -2.30 -2.76
CA TYR A 14 -14.33 -2.94 -2.44
C TYR A 14 -14.45 -3.92 -1.28
N GLN A 15 -13.78 -5.06 -1.42
CA GLN A 15 -13.63 -6.03 -0.36
C GLN A 15 -12.16 -6.36 -0.20
N LEU A 16 -11.70 -6.39 1.04
CA LEU A 16 -10.33 -6.74 1.36
C LEU A 16 -10.32 -8.10 2.06
N ARG A 17 -9.51 -9.02 1.55
CA ARG A 17 -9.33 -10.32 2.17
C ARG A 17 -7.87 -10.65 2.35
N GLN A 18 -7.58 -11.52 3.31
CA GLN A 18 -6.23 -12.04 3.48
C GLN A 18 -5.82 -12.83 2.27
N ALA A 19 -4.58 -12.64 1.80
CA ALA A 19 -4.02 -13.38 0.68
C ALA A 19 -3.58 -14.78 1.12
N THR A 20 -3.60 -15.70 0.17
CA THR A 20 -2.99 -17.02 0.30
C THR A 20 -1.86 -17.15 -0.73
N MET A 21 -1.12 -18.26 -0.71
CA MET A 21 -0.09 -18.48 -1.72
C MET A 21 -0.66 -18.58 -3.14
N ALA A 22 -1.93 -18.90 -3.27
CA ALA A 22 -2.60 -18.88 -4.59
C ALA A 22 -2.67 -17.46 -5.19
N ASP A 23 -2.57 -16.43 -4.36
CA ASP A 23 -2.61 -15.03 -4.78
C ASP A 23 -1.23 -14.47 -5.15
N PHE A 24 -0.17 -15.19 -4.85
CA PHE A 24 1.19 -14.69 -5.03
C PHE A 24 1.48 -14.27 -6.46
N ALA A 25 1.11 -15.10 -7.44
CA ALA A 25 1.38 -14.81 -8.85
C ALA A 25 0.70 -13.51 -9.29
N PHE A 26 -0.54 -13.29 -8.89
CA PHE A 26 -1.26 -12.04 -9.17
C PHE A 26 -0.55 -10.86 -8.51
N ALA A 27 -0.22 -10.98 -7.24
CA ALA A 27 0.40 -9.90 -6.47
C ALA A 27 1.77 -9.52 -7.03
N GLU A 28 2.59 -10.51 -7.38
CA GLU A 28 3.91 -10.27 -7.96
C GLU A 28 3.80 -9.60 -9.33
N ALA A 29 2.94 -10.11 -10.20
CA ALA A 29 2.76 -9.55 -11.54
C ALA A 29 2.28 -8.10 -11.48
N LEU A 30 1.28 -7.82 -10.64
CA LEU A 30 0.76 -6.47 -10.48
C LEU A 30 1.82 -5.51 -9.94
N THR A 31 2.52 -5.92 -8.90
CA THR A 31 3.56 -5.09 -8.28
C THR A 31 4.70 -4.84 -9.26
N HIS A 32 5.19 -5.90 -9.93
CA HIS A 32 6.23 -5.78 -10.94
C HIS A 32 5.80 -4.80 -12.05
N ASP A 33 4.63 -5.02 -12.65
CA ASP A 33 4.19 -4.23 -13.80
C ASP A 33 3.98 -2.76 -13.43
N ASN A 34 3.51 -2.48 -12.22
CA ASN A 34 3.36 -1.11 -11.74
C ASN A 34 4.69 -0.44 -11.41
N MET A 35 5.69 -1.20 -10.97
CA MET A 35 6.90 -0.65 -10.36
C MET A 35 8.13 -0.70 -11.26
N VAL A 36 8.18 -1.59 -12.24
CA VAL A 36 9.41 -1.81 -13.03
C VAL A 36 9.90 -0.55 -13.74
N GLY A 37 8.99 0.31 -14.18
CA GLY A 37 9.36 1.59 -14.80
C GLY A 37 10.11 2.51 -13.86
N TYR A 38 9.69 2.58 -12.60
CA TYR A 38 10.38 3.36 -11.56
C TYR A 38 11.77 2.78 -11.30
N TYR A 39 11.86 1.46 -11.16
CA TYR A 39 13.13 0.78 -10.96
C TYR A 39 14.12 1.13 -12.08
N ARG A 40 13.69 1.04 -13.34
CA ARG A 40 14.54 1.36 -14.51
C ARG A 40 15.00 2.81 -14.49
N ARG A 41 14.10 3.75 -14.22
CA ARG A 41 14.45 5.17 -14.21
C ARG A 41 15.48 5.52 -13.14
N HIS A 42 15.51 4.77 -12.06
CA HIS A 42 16.43 5.01 -10.94
C HIS A 42 17.58 4.01 -10.90
N ASN A 43 17.83 3.29 -11.98
CA ASN A 43 18.92 2.32 -12.12
C ASN A 43 18.88 1.21 -11.07
N LEU A 44 17.68 0.81 -10.69
CA LEU A 44 17.43 -0.30 -9.78
C LEU A 44 16.97 -1.52 -10.57
N VAL A 45 17.27 -2.70 -10.05
CA VAL A 45 16.87 -3.97 -10.66
C VAL A 45 15.75 -4.59 -9.83
N TRP A 46 14.63 -4.93 -10.48
CA TRP A 46 13.58 -5.71 -9.86
C TRP A 46 14.09 -7.12 -9.59
N ARG A 47 13.90 -7.59 -8.36
CA ARG A 47 14.31 -8.92 -7.96
C ARG A 47 13.13 -9.69 -7.38
N GLY A 48 12.66 -10.68 -8.15
CA GLY A 48 11.54 -11.52 -7.75
C GLY A 48 11.83 -12.37 -6.50
N ASP A 49 13.09 -12.76 -6.31
CA ASP A 49 13.51 -13.48 -5.11
C ASP A 49 13.35 -12.65 -3.83
N LEU A 50 13.66 -11.36 -3.90
CA LEU A 50 13.46 -10.44 -2.77
C LEU A 50 11.97 -10.19 -2.52
N PHE A 51 11.16 -10.09 -3.57
CA PHE A 51 9.74 -9.95 -3.42
C PHE A 51 9.12 -11.16 -2.73
N LEU A 52 9.50 -12.37 -3.13
CA LEU A 52 9.02 -13.60 -2.49
C LEU A 52 9.43 -13.66 -1.02
N SER A 53 10.68 -13.33 -0.71
CA SER A 53 11.18 -13.29 0.66
C SER A 53 10.39 -12.30 1.51
N SER A 54 10.15 -11.10 1.00
CA SER A 54 9.33 -10.08 1.67
C SER A 54 7.88 -10.53 1.85
N TRP A 55 7.30 -11.18 0.85
CA TRP A 55 5.94 -11.72 0.91
C TRP A 55 5.76 -12.67 2.08
N ARG A 56 6.73 -13.54 2.32
CA ARG A 56 6.69 -14.52 3.41
C ARG A 56 6.76 -13.88 4.79
N GLU A 57 7.34 -12.69 4.90
CA GLU A 57 7.51 -11.97 6.15
C GLU A 57 6.44 -10.93 6.42
N SER A 58 5.59 -10.64 5.44
CA SER A 58 4.56 -9.61 5.55
C SER A 58 3.15 -10.22 5.71
N GLU A 59 2.24 -9.39 6.20
CA GLU A 59 0.81 -9.66 6.12
C GLU A 59 0.33 -9.14 4.77
N ASN A 60 -0.32 -9.99 4.00
CA ASN A 60 -0.66 -9.71 2.61
C ASN A 60 -2.16 -9.80 2.40
N PHE A 61 -2.70 -8.84 1.66
CA PHE A 61 -4.14 -8.71 1.45
C PHE A 61 -4.43 -8.44 -0.02
N ILE A 62 -5.53 -9.01 -0.49
CA ILE A 62 -6.02 -8.81 -1.85
C ILE A 62 -7.25 -7.92 -1.79
N LEU A 63 -7.24 -6.85 -2.56
CA LEU A 63 -8.41 -6.02 -2.78
C LEU A 63 -9.20 -6.56 -3.95
N GLN A 64 -10.51 -6.72 -3.74
CA GLN A 64 -11.43 -7.21 -4.77
C GLN A 64 -12.49 -6.15 -5.07
N ALA A 65 -12.89 -6.10 -6.32
CA ALA A 65 -14.09 -5.39 -6.77
C ALA A 65 -14.92 -6.38 -7.58
N ASP A 66 -16.20 -6.53 -7.23
CA ASP A 66 -17.12 -7.49 -7.88
C ASP A 66 -16.52 -8.90 -7.94
N GLY A 67 -15.86 -9.33 -6.87
CA GLY A 67 -15.24 -10.65 -6.78
C GLY A 67 -13.93 -10.81 -7.53
N MET A 68 -13.46 -9.78 -8.23
CA MET A 68 -12.22 -9.82 -9.01
C MET A 68 -11.07 -9.17 -8.25
N PRO A 69 -9.89 -9.80 -8.22
CA PRO A 69 -8.71 -9.17 -7.64
C PRO A 69 -8.30 -7.93 -8.44
N ILE A 70 -8.17 -6.80 -7.78
CA ILE A 70 -7.81 -5.54 -8.42
C ILE A 70 -6.66 -4.81 -7.72
N GLY A 71 -6.23 -5.30 -6.57
CA GLY A 71 -5.17 -4.63 -5.83
C GLY A 71 -4.55 -5.50 -4.76
N VAL A 72 -3.45 -4.99 -4.22
CA VAL A 72 -2.67 -5.65 -3.19
C VAL A 72 -2.26 -4.63 -2.14
N MET A 73 -2.37 -5.01 -0.87
CA MET A 73 -1.73 -4.27 0.22
C MET A 73 -0.89 -5.23 1.05
N ARG A 74 0.33 -4.84 1.36
CA ARG A 74 1.23 -5.62 2.21
C ARG A 74 1.74 -4.75 3.34
N VAL A 75 1.70 -5.28 4.55
CA VAL A 75 2.11 -4.55 5.75
C VAL A 75 3.01 -5.41 6.63
N THR A 76 3.90 -4.75 7.36
CA THR A 76 4.66 -5.34 8.47
C THR A 76 4.56 -4.42 9.67
N GLU A 77 4.66 -5.00 10.85
CA GLU A 77 4.66 -4.24 12.09
C GLU A 77 6.08 -4.20 12.64
N GLU A 78 6.61 -3.01 12.87
CA GLU A 78 7.97 -2.78 13.33
C GLU A 78 8.03 -1.49 14.16
N ASP A 79 8.74 -1.51 15.28
CA ASP A 79 9.09 -0.31 16.05
C ASP A 79 7.90 0.62 16.31
N ASN A 80 6.80 0.05 16.79
CA ASN A 80 5.58 0.78 17.11
C ASN A 80 4.93 1.47 15.89
N SER A 81 5.20 0.95 14.71
CA SER A 81 4.68 1.45 13.44
C SER A 81 4.12 0.33 12.59
N LEU A 82 3.11 0.65 11.79
CA LEU A 82 2.66 -0.20 10.70
C LEU A 82 3.35 0.27 9.42
N HIS A 83 4.21 -0.60 8.88
CA HIS A 83 4.93 -0.31 7.64
C HIS A 83 4.11 -0.83 6.46
N ILE A 84 3.67 0.07 5.61
CA ILE A 84 2.96 -0.30 4.39
C ILE A 84 4.01 -0.56 3.31
N ARG A 85 4.20 -1.84 2.99
CA ARG A 85 5.22 -2.28 2.04
C ARG A 85 4.79 -2.10 0.61
N ASP A 86 3.51 -2.34 0.32
CA ASP A 86 2.92 -2.14 -0.99
C ASP A 86 1.47 -1.72 -0.87
N VAL A 87 1.09 -0.80 -1.72
CA VAL A 87 -0.28 -0.50 -2.12
C VAL A 87 -0.26 -0.46 -3.64
N GLN A 88 -0.81 -1.48 -4.27
CA GLN A 88 -0.82 -1.61 -5.73
C GLN A 88 -2.25 -1.76 -6.22
N ILE A 89 -2.61 -0.97 -7.21
CA ILE A 89 -3.94 -1.00 -7.83
C ILE A 89 -3.77 -1.30 -9.31
N ALA A 90 -4.61 -2.18 -9.84
CA ALA A 90 -4.64 -2.48 -11.27
C ALA A 90 -4.96 -1.20 -12.05
N PRO A 91 -4.29 -0.95 -13.19
CA PRO A 91 -4.45 0.31 -13.93
C PRO A 91 -5.90 0.69 -14.25
N GLY A 92 -6.74 -0.28 -14.58
CA GLY A 92 -8.15 -0.04 -14.90
C GLY A 92 -9.02 0.41 -13.72
N TYR A 93 -8.48 0.32 -12.51
CA TYR A 93 -9.19 0.70 -11.28
C TYR A 93 -8.58 1.90 -10.56
N ARG A 94 -7.61 2.56 -11.17
CA ARG A 94 -7.01 3.77 -10.63
C ARG A 94 -7.99 4.95 -10.71
N GLY A 95 -7.83 5.91 -9.79
CA GLY A 95 -8.70 7.10 -9.76
C GLY A 95 -10.11 6.84 -9.27
N ARG A 96 -10.36 5.72 -8.59
CA ARG A 96 -11.69 5.33 -8.10
C ARG A 96 -11.73 5.14 -6.58
N GLY A 97 -10.77 5.70 -5.87
CA GLY A 97 -10.72 5.66 -4.41
C GLY A 97 -10.16 4.37 -3.80
N ALA A 98 -9.66 3.43 -4.61
CA ALA A 98 -9.15 2.16 -4.11
C ALA A 98 -7.92 2.34 -3.21
N GLY A 99 -6.98 3.20 -3.62
CA GLY A 99 -5.81 3.50 -2.79
C GLY A 99 -6.18 4.15 -1.46
N THR A 100 -7.11 5.08 -1.48
CA THR A 100 -7.63 5.71 -0.27
C THR A 100 -8.28 4.68 0.65
N PHE A 101 -9.08 3.78 0.09
CA PHE A 101 -9.69 2.69 0.85
C PHE A 101 -8.64 1.84 1.56
N LEU A 102 -7.59 1.42 0.86
CA LEU A 102 -6.52 0.61 1.45
C LEU A 102 -5.77 1.35 2.54
N LEU A 103 -5.40 2.60 2.29
CA LEU A 103 -4.65 3.39 3.27
C LEU A 103 -5.47 3.68 4.51
N ASN A 104 -6.74 4.02 4.36
CA ASN A 104 -7.61 4.23 5.51
C ASN A 104 -7.81 2.94 6.32
N THR A 105 -7.85 1.81 5.65
CA THR A 105 -7.90 0.51 6.33
C THR A 105 -6.64 0.28 7.16
N ALA A 106 -5.47 0.55 6.58
CA ALA A 106 -4.20 0.44 7.30
C ALA A 106 -4.17 1.36 8.53
N HIS A 107 -4.67 2.59 8.40
CA HIS A 107 -4.72 3.53 9.53
C HIS A 107 -5.62 3.00 10.66
N ARG A 108 -6.77 2.42 10.32
CA ARG A 108 -7.64 1.81 11.33
C ARG A 108 -6.98 0.63 12.02
N TRP A 109 -6.26 -0.21 11.27
CA TRP A 109 -5.54 -1.34 11.85
C TRP A 109 -4.43 -0.88 12.80
N ALA A 110 -3.68 0.13 12.40
CA ALA A 110 -2.62 0.68 13.25
C ALA A 110 -3.21 1.19 14.58
N ARG A 111 -4.31 1.93 14.51
CA ARG A 111 -5.00 2.40 15.73
C ARG A 111 -5.48 1.24 16.58
N ALA A 112 -6.12 0.25 15.97
CA ALA A 112 -6.65 -0.91 16.69
C ALA A 112 -5.56 -1.73 17.37
N ARG A 113 -4.35 -1.73 16.80
CA ARG A 113 -3.18 -2.41 17.36
C ARG A 113 -2.41 -1.56 18.38
N GLY A 114 -2.85 -0.33 18.64
CA GLY A 114 -2.14 0.58 19.54
C GLY A 114 -0.82 1.09 18.99
N LEU A 115 -0.63 1.06 17.68
CA LEU A 115 0.58 1.57 17.03
C LEU A 115 0.50 3.08 16.88
N ALA A 116 1.67 3.76 16.94
CA ALA A 116 1.72 5.22 16.93
C ALA A 116 1.56 5.80 15.53
N GLU A 117 2.00 5.08 14.50
CA GLU A 117 2.09 5.64 13.16
C GLU A 117 2.05 4.58 12.07
N CYS A 118 1.78 5.03 10.84
CA CYS A 118 2.01 4.29 9.62
C CYS A 118 3.18 4.89 8.86
N GLN A 119 3.98 4.04 8.24
CA GLN A 119 5.13 4.45 7.42
C GLN A 119 5.06 3.80 6.05
N LEU A 120 5.58 4.49 5.06
CA LEU A 120 5.71 3.95 3.71
C LEU A 120 6.90 4.57 2.99
N ARG A 121 7.28 3.95 1.87
CA ARG A 121 8.29 4.46 0.96
C ARG A 121 7.69 4.63 -0.41
N VAL A 122 8.07 5.69 -1.09
CA VAL A 122 7.56 6.01 -2.42
C VAL A 122 8.67 6.61 -3.27
N PHE A 123 8.74 6.21 -4.55
CA PHE A 123 9.65 6.86 -5.48
C PHE A 123 9.29 8.33 -5.63
N VAL A 124 10.31 9.20 -5.69
CA VAL A 124 10.12 10.66 -5.73
C VAL A 124 9.31 11.12 -6.95
N ASP A 125 9.34 10.38 -8.05
CA ASP A 125 8.60 10.67 -9.27
C ASP A 125 7.26 9.91 -9.38
N ASN A 126 6.87 9.20 -8.33
CA ASN A 126 5.60 8.48 -8.32
C ASN A 126 4.46 9.43 -7.94
N PRO A 127 3.45 9.63 -8.80
CA PRO A 127 2.31 10.50 -8.50
C PRO A 127 1.50 10.05 -7.29
N ALA A 128 1.62 8.81 -6.84
CA ALA A 128 0.97 8.34 -5.60
C ALA A 128 1.40 9.15 -4.37
N ALA A 129 2.55 9.80 -4.41
CA ALA A 129 3.00 10.68 -3.32
C ALA A 129 1.97 11.78 -3.01
N ARG A 130 1.23 12.25 -4.01
CA ARG A 130 0.18 13.25 -3.81
C ARG A 130 -0.96 12.72 -2.96
N LEU A 131 -1.35 11.47 -3.18
CA LEU A 131 -2.36 10.80 -2.37
C LEU A 131 -1.88 10.69 -0.92
N TYR A 132 -0.65 10.30 -0.71
CA TYR A 132 -0.09 10.15 0.63
C TYR A 132 -0.09 11.50 1.37
N VAL A 133 0.33 12.57 0.71
CA VAL A 133 0.29 13.92 1.31
C VAL A 133 -1.15 14.31 1.67
N ARG A 134 -2.12 14.07 0.80
CA ARG A 134 -3.53 14.36 1.10
C ARG A 134 -4.04 13.58 2.31
N LEU A 135 -3.53 12.38 2.52
CA LEU A 135 -3.92 11.53 3.65
C LEU A 135 -3.10 11.77 4.90
N GLY A 136 -2.30 12.84 4.93
CA GLY A 136 -1.59 13.27 6.12
C GLY A 136 -0.18 12.73 6.30
N TYR A 137 0.36 12.06 5.29
CA TYR A 137 1.76 11.62 5.33
C TYR A 137 2.71 12.79 5.12
N ARG A 138 3.82 12.77 5.84
CA ARG A 138 4.88 13.77 5.75
C ARG A 138 6.23 13.10 5.59
N PRO A 139 7.21 13.75 4.93
CA PRO A 139 8.55 13.22 4.86
C PRO A 139 9.10 12.95 6.26
N ALA A 140 9.75 11.81 6.43
CA ALA A 140 10.38 11.40 7.68
C ALA A 140 11.89 11.48 7.56
N GLY A 141 12.55 11.78 8.68
CA GLY A 141 14.00 11.83 8.77
C GLY A 141 14.62 13.13 8.25
N PRO A 142 15.96 13.19 8.26
CA PRO A 142 16.69 14.40 7.81
C PRO A 142 16.41 14.68 6.33
N ARG A 143 16.40 15.95 5.98
CA ARG A 143 16.16 16.41 4.61
C ARG A 143 17.09 15.75 3.61
N LEU A 144 18.34 15.51 3.98
CA LEU A 144 19.33 14.86 3.11
C LEU A 144 18.93 13.44 2.77
N ALA A 145 18.26 12.72 3.66
CA ALA A 145 17.77 11.37 3.40
C ALA A 145 16.66 11.35 2.34
N GLN A 146 16.07 12.51 2.03
CA GLN A 146 15.00 12.63 1.03
C GLN A 146 15.53 12.95 -0.38
N LEU A 147 16.84 13.05 -0.56
CA LEU A 147 17.45 13.40 -1.84
C LEU A 147 17.68 12.20 -2.77
N GLY A 148 17.48 10.97 -2.27
CA GLY A 148 17.57 9.77 -3.08
C GLY A 148 16.33 9.53 -3.94
N ALA A 149 16.31 8.39 -4.63
CA ALA A 149 15.21 7.97 -5.50
C ALA A 149 13.92 7.68 -4.70
N ILE A 150 14.04 7.32 -3.44
CA ILE A 150 12.94 6.86 -2.60
C ILE A 150 12.77 7.81 -1.42
N ARG A 151 11.52 8.25 -1.23
CA ARG A 151 11.14 9.10 -0.10
C ARG A 151 10.47 8.25 0.96
N HIS A 152 10.90 8.40 2.20
CA HIS A 152 10.27 7.80 3.37
C HIS A 152 9.23 8.78 3.92
N MET A 153 8.02 8.31 4.16
CA MET A 153 6.93 9.14 4.65
C MET A 153 6.24 8.50 5.84
N VAL A 154 5.74 9.32 6.75
CA VAL A 154 5.13 8.91 8.01
C VAL A 154 3.84 9.66 8.24
N ARG A 155 2.86 8.97 8.82
CA ARG A 155 1.61 9.55 9.30
C ARG A 155 1.31 9.00 10.69
N ARG A 156 1.06 9.89 11.64
CA ARG A 156 0.55 9.50 12.96
C ARG A 156 -0.89 9.04 12.86
N VAL A 157 -1.22 8.05 13.64
CA VAL A 157 -2.58 7.50 13.69
C VAL A 157 -3.22 7.59 15.06
#